data_e49e57b3f6bfc545724ff1f736502c90
#
_entry.id   e49e57b3f6bfc545724ff1f736502c90
#
_cell.length_a   1.000
_cell.length_b   1.000
_cell.length_c   1.000
_cell.angle_alpha   90.00
_cell.angle_beta   90.00
_cell.angle_gamma   90.00
#
_symmetry.space_group_name_H-M   'P 1'
#
loop_
_entity.id
_entity.type
_entity.pdbx_description
1 polymer ?
#
loop_
_entity_poly.entity_id
_entity_poly.type
_entity_poly.pdbx_seq_one_letter_code
_entity_poly.pdbx_strand_id
1 'polypeptide(L)'
;MYREVSKLILYRDLGEDSILLNMADIFKRFDSCHYRADELITDIYREMKALLDLATTYGFDKNLWHNYLTFVLVTNENSFSMTSEKVGANNGTVNHFAKNDFQVFMNLFHYDFRLIEETLGIDCFSTILDYKAIGKTERMYNKNVSEKVRALSDELAAAEDVDTFFNAVVKFYKDYGVGMFGLNKAFRIVENNGKPDFVPINNLDKVVLDDLTGYEIQKKKLVDNTEAFVQGKVANNCLLYGDAGTGKSTSIKAILNQYYGDGLRMIEIYKHQFKYLSAIISHIKNRNYRFIIYMDDLSFEEFEIEYKYLKAVIEGGMETKPDNVLIYATSNRRHLIRETWSDRSDKDEELHRSDTVQEKLSLAARFGVSINYSKPTQQEYFQIVTNLAKKYPEIKLSDKELCAEANKWELSHGGISGRTAQQFINYIAGKSEK
;
A
#
# COMPACT_ATOMS: atom_id res chain seq x y z
N MET A 1 14.72 -29.93 12.57
CA MET A 1 14.40 -28.71 11.76
C MET A 1 15.07 -28.76 10.38
N TYR A 2 16.38 -28.77 10.23
CA TYR A 2 17.06 -28.69 8.91
C TYR A 2 16.67 -29.78 7.92
N ARG A 3 16.40 -31.03 8.38
CA ARG A 3 15.92 -32.13 7.53
C ARG A 3 14.54 -31.85 6.92
N GLU A 4 13.69 -31.13 7.63
CA GLU A 4 12.39 -30.71 7.10
C GLU A 4 12.54 -29.59 6.09
N VAL A 5 13.25 -28.51 6.47
CA VAL A 5 13.48 -27.36 5.59
C VAL A 5 14.18 -27.76 4.28
N SER A 6 15.10 -28.74 4.29
CA SER A 6 15.76 -29.22 3.07
C SER A 6 14.83 -29.88 2.05
N LYS A 7 13.61 -30.31 2.45
CA LYS A 7 12.60 -30.91 1.57
C LYS A 7 11.75 -29.87 0.82
N LEU A 8 11.84 -28.58 1.18
CA LEU A 8 11.09 -27.51 0.52
C LEU A 8 11.49 -27.40 -0.96
N ILE A 9 10.49 -27.28 -1.83
CA ILE A 9 10.62 -27.18 -3.28
C ILE A 9 10.18 -25.81 -3.76
N LEU A 10 8.92 -25.44 -3.53
CA LEU A 10 8.32 -24.17 -3.98
C LEU A 10 8.70 -23.00 -3.07
N TYR A 11 8.77 -23.25 -1.75
CA TYR A 11 9.12 -22.27 -0.73
C TYR A 11 10.61 -22.34 -0.36
N ARG A 12 11.46 -22.69 -1.33
CA ARG A 12 12.92 -22.85 -1.10
C ARG A 12 13.64 -21.51 -1.08
N ASP A 13 13.22 -20.57 -1.93
CA ASP A 13 13.82 -19.25 -2.02
C ASP A 13 13.18 -18.31 -0.98
N LEU A 14 13.83 -18.20 0.18
CA LEU A 14 13.38 -17.40 1.31
C LEU A 14 14.24 -16.15 1.55
N GLY A 15 15.22 -15.89 0.68
CA GLY A 15 16.22 -14.84 0.85
C GLY A 15 17.35 -15.20 1.82
N GLU A 16 18.47 -14.49 1.70
CA GLU A 16 19.70 -14.77 2.47
C GLU A 16 19.55 -14.55 3.97
N ASP A 17 18.69 -13.58 4.38
CA ASP A 17 18.43 -13.22 5.78
C ASP A 17 17.24 -13.96 6.40
N SER A 18 16.85 -15.11 5.83
CA SER A 18 15.68 -15.86 6.31
C SER A 18 15.93 -16.48 7.69
N ILE A 19 15.11 -16.08 8.66
CA ILE A 19 15.11 -16.65 10.02
C ILE A 19 14.96 -18.18 9.95
N LEU A 20 14.08 -18.70 9.05
CA LEU A 20 13.87 -20.15 8.91
C LEU A 20 15.12 -20.89 8.44
N LEU A 21 15.85 -20.32 7.46
CA LEU A 21 17.09 -20.95 6.96
C LEU A 21 18.20 -20.87 8.00
N ASN A 22 18.35 -19.75 8.67
CA ASN A 22 19.33 -19.56 9.75
C ASN A 22 19.06 -20.52 10.92
N MET A 23 17.80 -20.63 11.34
CA MET A 23 17.39 -21.61 12.36
C MET A 23 17.64 -23.05 11.92
N ALA A 24 17.38 -23.38 10.66
CA ALA A 24 17.70 -24.70 10.14
C ALA A 24 19.20 -25.03 10.22
N ASP A 25 20.09 -24.05 9.94
CA ASP A 25 21.54 -24.23 10.09
C ASP A 25 21.96 -24.35 11.57
N ILE A 26 21.41 -23.54 12.47
CA ILE A 26 21.61 -23.66 13.93
C ILE A 26 21.27 -25.07 14.41
N PHE A 27 20.08 -25.58 14.06
CA PHE A 27 19.67 -26.92 14.44
C PHE A 27 20.51 -28.04 13.77
N LYS A 28 21.05 -27.81 12.57
CA LYS A 28 21.99 -28.72 11.93
C LYS A 28 23.30 -28.82 12.70
N ARG A 29 23.85 -27.69 13.14
CA ARG A 29 25.06 -27.65 13.99
C ARG A 29 24.80 -28.29 15.34
N PHE A 30 23.66 -28.02 15.96
CA PHE A 30 23.24 -28.64 17.23
C PHE A 30 23.18 -30.16 17.12
N ASP A 31 22.45 -30.69 16.14
CA ASP A 31 22.30 -32.15 15.92
C ASP A 31 23.61 -32.86 15.59
N SER A 32 24.58 -32.16 14.96
CA SER A 32 25.88 -32.70 14.64
C SER A 32 26.83 -32.77 15.84
N CYS A 33 26.46 -32.19 16.96
CA CYS A 33 27.31 -32.03 18.16
C CYS A 33 28.66 -31.33 17.92
N HIS A 34 28.80 -30.58 16.81
CA HIS A 34 29.98 -29.81 16.45
C HIS A 34 29.74 -28.32 16.60
N TYR A 35 29.62 -27.86 17.84
CA TYR A 35 29.40 -26.46 18.13
C TYR A 35 30.01 -26.02 19.46
N ARG A 36 30.28 -24.73 19.59
CA ARG A 36 30.52 -24.08 20.87
C ARG A 36 29.22 -23.50 21.38
N ALA A 37 28.84 -23.77 22.61
CA ALA A 37 27.59 -23.39 23.19
C ALA A 37 27.37 -21.87 23.13
N ASP A 38 28.41 -21.09 23.47
CA ASP A 38 28.38 -19.62 23.45
C ASP A 38 28.15 -19.04 22.06
N GLU A 39 28.73 -19.62 21.01
CA GLU A 39 28.48 -19.20 19.61
C GLU A 39 27.07 -19.57 19.15
N LEU A 40 26.62 -20.77 19.45
CA LEU A 40 25.28 -21.22 19.06
C LEU A 40 24.18 -20.41 19.75
N ILE A 41 24.32 -20.08 21.03
CA ILE A 41 23.42 -19.20 21.78
C ILE A 41 23.40 -17.80 21.16
N THR A 42 24.56 -17.27 20.79
CA THR A 42 24.65 -15.96 20.13
C THR A 42 23.87 -15.93 18.81
N ASP A 43 23.99 -17.00 18.00
CA ASP A 43 23.25 -17.10 16.74
C ASP A 43 21.75 -17.26 16.99
N ILE A 44 21.33 -18.09 17.95
CA ILE A 44 19.92 -18.21 18.36
C ILE A 44 19.34 -16.84 18.78
N TYR A 45 20.04 -16.10 19.61
CA TYR A 45 19.57 -14.80 20.09
C TYR A 45 19.50 -13.74 18.98
N ARG A 46 20.33 -13.86 17.94
CA ARG A 46 20.22 -13.03 16.74
C ARG A 46 18.91 -13.28 16.01
N GLU A 47 18.52 -14.55 15.82
CA GLU A 47 17.26 -14.91 15.17
C GLU A 47 16.05 -14.58 16.08
N MET A 48 16.17 -14.74 17.39
CA MET A 48 15.14 -14.28 18.33
C MET A 48 14.90 -12.77 18.23
N LYS A 49 16.00 -11.97 18.14
CA LYS A 49 15.89 -10.54 17.93
C LYS A 49 15.17 -10.24 16.62
N ALA A 50 15.51 -10.92 15.52
CA ALA A 50 14.84 -10.74 14.23
C ALA A 50 13.33 -11.06 14.29
N LEU A 51 12.94 -12.13 15.00
CA LEU A 51 11.53 -12.45 15.26
C LEU A 51 10.79 -11.37 16.06
N LEU A 52 11.45 -10.81 17.09
CA LEU A 52 10.88 -9.73 17.90
C LEU A 52 10.75 -8.42 17.11
N ASP A 53 11.72 -8.11 16.26
CA ASP A 53 11.66 -6.95 15.34
C ASP A 53 10.49 -7.10 14.36
N LEU A 54 10.30 -8.30 13.79
CA LEU A 54 9.19 -8.63 12.92
C LEU A 54 7.85 -8.51 13.66
N ALA A 55 7.75 -9.09 14.86
CA ALA A 55 6.57 -9.00 15.71
C ALA A 55 6.22 -7.54 16.07
N THR A 56 7.24 -6.73 16.32
CA THR A 56 7.08 -5.30 16.59
C THR A 56 6.58 -4.54 15.36
N THR A 57 7.12 -4.84 14.19
CA THR A 57 6.77 -4.20 12.91
C THR A 57 5.34 -4.52 12.49
N TYR A 58 4.92 -5.78 12.60
CA TYR A 58 3.62 -6.25 12.15
C TYR A 58 2.59 -6.44 13.27
N GLY A 59 2.95 -6.25 14.53
CA GLY A 59 2.03 -6.41 15.66
C GLY A 59 1.62 -7.87 15.90
N PHE A 60 2.55 -8.81 15.71
CA PHE A 60 2.31 -10.22 16.00
C PHE A 60 2.26 -10.46 17.52
N ASP A 61 1.52 -11.49 17.92
CA ASP A 61 1.20 -11.80 19.31
C ASP A 61 0.96 -13.30 19.49
N LYS A 62 0.94 -13.78 20.72
CA LYS A 62 0.78 -15.20 21.06
C LYS A 62 1.99 -16.02 20.57
N ASN A 63 1.80 -16.94 19.63
CA ASN A 63 2.86 -17.79 19.11
C ASN A 63 3.59 -17.10 17.94
N LEU A 64 4.74 -16.49 18.23
CA LEU A 64 5.51 -15.75 17.21
C LEU A 64 6.12 -16.68 16.15
N TRP A 65 6.44 -17.92 16.50
CA TRP A 65 6.94 -18.89 15.53
C TRP A 65 5.88 -19.25 14.48
N HIS A 66 4.65 -19.53 14.92
CA HIS A 66 3.52 -19.77 14.00
C HIS A 66 3.21 -18.55 13.14
N ASN A 67 3.18 -17.36 13.74
CA ASN A 67 2.96 -16.11 12.99
C ASN A 67 4.05 -15.88 11.94
N TYR A 68 5.31 -16.17 12.27
CA TYR A 68 6.42 -16.06 11.34
C TYR A 68 6.31 -17.06 10.17
N LEU A 69 6.04 -18.33 10.45
CA LEU A 69 5.85 -19.34 9.40
C LEU A 69 4.68 -18.97 8.48
N THR A 70 3.58 -18.51 9.06
CA THR A 70 2.43 -18.00 8.29
C THR A 70 2.83 -16.80 7.44
N PHE A 71 3.59 -15.86 7.99
CA PHE A 71 4.10 -14.70 7.26
C PHE A 71 4.97 -15.11 6.07
N VAL A 72 5.84 -16.12 6.24
CA VAL A 72 6.62 -16.69 5.14
C VAL A 72 5.72 -17.25 4.05
N LEU A 73 4.68 -18.02 4.40
CA LEU A 73 3.73 -18.58 3.43
C LEU A 73 3.03 -17.49 2.63
N VAL A 74 2.53 -16.44 3.28
CA VAL A 74 1.73 -15.41 2.62
C VAL A 74 2.56 -14.38 1.87
N THR A 75 3.85 -14.24 2.17
CA THR A 75 4.75 -13.28 1.51
C THR A 75 5.59 -13.89 0.39
N ASN A 76 5.77 -15.21 0.37
CA ASN A 76 6.59 -15.88 -0.64
C ASN A 76 5.86 -16.00 -1.98
N GLU A 77 6.38 -15.29 -2.98
CA GLU A 77 5.90 -15.31 -4.36
C GLU A 77 6.59 -16.42 -5.16
N ASN A 78 5.90 -17.52 -5.39
CA ASN A 78 6.37 -18.66 -6.15
C ASN A 78 5.33 -19.09 -7.21
N SER A 79 5.68 -20.07 -8.05
CA SER A 79 4.82 -20.52 -9.15
C SER A 79 3.43 -21.03 -8.68
N PHE A 80 3.34 -21.64 -7.51
CA PHE A 80 2.08 -22.09 -6.94
C PHE A 80 1.27 -20.92 -6.36
N SER A 81 1.89 -20.09 -5.50
CA SER A 81 1.21 -19.01 -4.81
C SER A 81 0.66 -17.97 -5.79
N MET A 82 1.46 -17.61 -6.81
CA MET A 82 1.06 -16.68 -7.88
C MET A 82 -0.07 -17.23 -8.78
N THR A 83 -0.07 -18.54 -9.03
CA THR A 83 -1.15 -19.17 -9.80
C THR A 83 -2.42 -19.27 -8.95
N SER A 84 -2.28 -19.66 -7.68
CA SER A 84 -3.41 -19.78 -6.75
C SER A 84 -4.10 -18.45 -6.48
N GLU A 85 -3.36 -17.34 -6.44
CA GLU A 85 -3.90 -15.98 -6.36
C GLU A 85 -4.89 -15.70 -7.51
N LYS A 86 -4.56 -16.13 -8.75
CA LYS A 86 -5.35 -15.81 -9.94
C LYS A 86 -6.55 -16.71 -10.17
N VAL A 87 -6.34 -18.02 -10.07
CA VAL A 87 -7.33 -19.02 -10.52
C VAL A 87 -7.71 -20.01 -9.44
N GLY A 88 -7.15 -19.88 -8.24
CA GLY A 88 -7.25 -20.90 -7.20
C GLY A 88 -6.40 -22.13 -7.53
N ALA A 89 -6.42 -23.13 -6.67
CA ALA A 89 -5.70 -24.38 -6.84
C ALA A 89 -6.55 -25.40 -7.60
N ASN A 90 -6.90 -25.12 -8.84
CA ASN A 90 -7.55 -26.11 -9.72
C ASN A 90 -6.58 -27.26 -10.02
N ASN A 91 -7.10 -28.44 -10.44
CA ASN A 91 -6.36 -29.68 -10.65
C ASN A 91 -5.04 -29.48 -11.44
N GLY A 92 -3.95 -29.28 -10.73
CA GLY A 92 -2.61 -29.08 -11.30
C GLY A 92 -1.57 -29.92 -10.57
N THR A 93 -0.59 -30.43 -11.30
CA THR A 93 0.52 -31.23 -10.72
C THR A 93 1.32 -30.42 -9.70
N VAL A 94 1.38 -29.09 -9.83
CA VAL A 94 2.04 -28.21 -8.86
C VAL A 94 1.43 -28.30 -7.45
N ASN A 95 0.15 -28.65 -7.32
CA ASN A 95 -0.51 -28.86 -6.04
C ASN A 95 0.12 -29.98 -5.22
N HIS A 96 0.66 -31.00 -5.90
CA HIS A 96 1.38 -32.09 -5.22
C HIS A 96 2.65 -31.58 -4.53
N PHE A 97 3.41 -30.73 -5.22
CA PHE A 97 4.60 -30.09 -4.64
C PHE A 97 4.24 -29.11 -3.51
N ALA A 98 3.15 -28.36 -3.67
CA ALA A 98 2.65 -27.48 -2.63
C ALA A 98 2.23 -28.24 -1.36
N LYS A 99 1.51 -29.36 -1.51
CA LYS A 99 1.15 -30.23 -0.37
C LYS A 99 2.38 -30.83 0.31
N ASN A 100 3.41 -31.19 -0.46
CA ASN A 100 4.69 -31.62 0.14
C ASN A 100 5.30 -30.53 1.02
N ASP A 101 5.37 -29.29 0.51
CA ASP A 101 5.92 -28.18 1.26
C ASP A 101 5.04 -27.81 2.47
N PHE A 102 3.71 -27.87 2.32
CA PHE A 102 2.79 -27.63 3.44
C PHE A 102 2.89 -28.71 4.53
N GLN A 103 3.19 -29.96 4.17
CA GLN A 103 3.50 -30.99 5.18
C GLN A 103 4.77 -30.62 5.96
N VAL A 104 5.78 -30.05 5.28
CA VAL A 104 6.98 -29.52 5.96
C VAL A 104 6.61 -28.38 6.91
N PHE A 105 5.79 -27.42 6.46
CA PHE A 105 5.32 -26.32 7.33
C PHE A 105 4.52 -26.84 8.52
N MET A 106 3.62 -27.80 8.34
CA MET A 106 2.89 -28.45 9.46
C MET A 106 3.87 -29.04 10.49
N ASN A 107 4.89 -29.75 10.03
CA ASN A 107 5.91 -30.31 10.92
C ASN A 107 6.70 -29.20 11.66
N LEU A 108 6.93 -28.05 11.00
CA LEU A 108 7.59 -26.89 11.61
C LEU A 108 6.66 -26.17 12.61
N PHE A 109 5.35 -26.12 12.37
CA PHE A 109 4.38 -25.58 13.33
C PHE A 109 4.38 -26.35 14.65
N HIS A 110 4.56 -27.68 14.59
CA HIS A 110 4.59 -28.57 15.76
C HIS A 110 6.00 -28.94 16.21
N TYR A 111 7.01 -28.13 15.79
CA TYR A 111 8.40 -28.42 16.14
C TYR A 111 8.66 -28.26 17.63
N ASP A 112 9.30 -29.27 18.25
CA ASP A 112 9.64 -29.26 19.68
C ASP A 112 11.03 -28.65 19.93
N PHE A 113 11.05 -27.53 20.63
CA PHE A 113 12.27 -26.80 20.97
C PHE A 113 12.86 -27.18 22.35
N ARG A 114 12.19 -28.03 23.12
CA ARG A 114 12.61 -28.31 24.51
C ARG A 114 14.01 -28.86 24.63
N LEU A 115 14.39 -29.78 23.75
CA LEU A 115 15.71 -30.41 23.80
C LEU A 115 16.87 -29.41 23.68
N ILE A 116 16.78 -28.44 22.78
CA ILE A 116 17.84 -27.42 22.61
C ILE A 116 17.83 -26.43 23.79
N GLU A 117 16.67 -26.08 24.32
CA GLU A 117 16.56 -25.22 25.50
C GLU A 117 17.20 -25.85 26.73
N GLU A 118 16.84 -27.10 27.03
CA GLU A 118 17.38 -27.86 28.16
C GLU A 118 18.90 -28.07 28.04
N THR A 119 19.39 -28.37 26.82
CA THR A 119 20.80 -28.63 26.57
C THR A 119 21.66 -27.37 26.70
N LEU A 120 21.15 -26.22 26.24
CA LEU A 120 21.90 -24.93 26.26
C LEU A 120 21.58 -24.07 27.48
N GLY A 121 20.58 -24.44 28.29
CA GLY A 121 20.14 -23.66 29.46
C GLY A 121 19.51 -22.32 29.10
N ILE A 122 18.70 -22.27 28.04
CA ILE A 122 18.00 -21.09 27.55
C ILE A 122 16.49 -21.32 27.56
N ASP A 123 15.68 -20.23 27.50
CA ASP A 123 14.21 -20.28 27.55
C ASP A 123 13.52 -19.42 26.46
N CYS A 124 14.33 -18.95 25.52
CA CYS A 124 13.87 -17.98 24.52
C CYS A 124 12.80 -18.53 23.55
N PHE A 125 12.86 -19.83 23.23
CA PHE A 125 11.84 -20.48 22.38
C PHE A 125 10.51 -20.58 23.11
N SER A 126 10.52 -21.10 24.34
CA SER A 126 9.29 -21.15 25.18
C SER A 126 8.66 -19.77 25.33
N THR A 127 9.48 -18.73 25.50
CA THR A 127 9.03 -17.35 25.60
C THR A 127 8.34 -16.85 24.33
N ILE A 128 8.85 -17.14 23.13
CA ILE A 128 8.22 -16.70 21.88
C ILE A 128 6.98 -17.51 21.50
N LEU A 129 6.82 -18.73 22.01
CA LEU A 129 5.62 -19.54 21.81
C LEU A 129 4.41 -19.05 22.65
N ASP A 130 4.65 -18.33 23.75
CA ASP A 130 3.61 -17.69 24.60
C ASP A 130 3.89 -16.18 24.75
N TYR A 131 4.15 -15.52 23.64
CA TYR A 131 4.51 -14.11 23.62
C TYR A 131 3.30 -13.21 23.85
N LYS A 132 3.49 -12.16 24.67
CA LYS A 132 2.50 -11.11 24.92
C LYS A 132 3.02 -9.78 24.42
N ALA A 133 2.42 -9.27 23.35
CA ALA A 133 2.78 -7.97 22.81
C ALA A 133 2.44 -6.86 23.79
N ILE A 134 3.35 -5.87 23.94
CA ILE A 134 3.04 -4.63 24.65
C ILE A 134 1.91 -3.93 23.93
N GLY A 135 0.87 -3.50 24.67
CA GLY A 135 -0.28 -2.79 24.11
C GLY A 135 0.16 -1.58 23.30
N LYS A 136 -0.05 -1.61 22.00
CA LYS A 136 0.33 -0.57 21.04
C LYS A 136 -0.91 0.11 20.51
N THR A 137 -0.81 1.41 20.24
CA THR A 137 -1.85 2.12 19.49
C THR A 137 -1.83 1.67 18.03
N GLU A 138 -2.99 1.68 17.36
CA GLU A 138 -3.15 1.27 15.95
C GLU A 138 -2.20 1.98 14.95
N ARG A 139 -1.54 3.05 15.36
CA ARG A 139 -0.59 3.81 14.52
C ARG A 139 0.84 3.25 14.53
N MET A 140 1.14 2.29 15.39
CA MET A 140 2.52 1.80 15.59
C MET A 140 2.86 0.58 14.71
N TYR A 141 1.87 -0.09 14.10
CA TYR A 141 2.07 -1.26 13.24
C TYR A 141 0.97 -1.36 12.18
N ASN A 142 1.22 -2.18 11.16
CA ASN A 142 0.23 -2.43 10.11
C ASN A 142 -0.85 -3.41 10.59
N LYS A 143 -1.91 -2.88 11.20
CA LYS A 143 -3.01 -3.66 11.77
C LYS A 143 -3.64 -4.63 10.76
N ASN A 144 -3.77 -4.21 9.51
CA ASN A 144 -4.36 -5.03 8.46
C ASN A 144 -3.53 -6.29 8.15
N VAL A 145 -2.20 -6.18 8.13
CA VAL A 145 -1.29 -7.34 7.98
C VAL A 145 -1.38 -8.22 9.22
N SER A 146 -1.29 -7.63 10.41
CA SER A 146 -1.35 -8.34 11.68
C SER A 146 -2.60 -9.23 11.79
N GLU A 147 -3.78 -8.67 11.57
CA GLU A 147 -5.04 -9.39 11.71
C GLU A 147 -5.16 -10.56 10.72
N LYS A 148 -4.75 -10.36 9.47
CA LYS A 148 -4.81 -11.41 8.45
C LYS A 148 -3.84 -12.55 8.74
N VAL A 149 -2.58 -12.24 9.07
CA VAL A 149 -1.55 -13.24 9.35
C VAL A 149 -1.90 -14.02 10.61
N ARG A 150 -2.37 -13.37 11.67
CA ARG A 150 -2.76 -14.02 12.92
C ARG A 150 -3.98 -14.93 12.75
N ALA A 151 -5.01 -14.47 12.03
CA ALA A 151 -6.18 -15.30 11.75
C ALA A 151 -5.81 -16.57 10.97
N LEU A 152 -5.00 -16.44 9.91
CA LEU A 152 -4.50 -17.59 9.19
C LEU A 152 -3.60 -18.47 10.06
N SER A 153 -2.73 -17.89 10.87
CA SER A 153 -1.86 -18.63 11.79
C SER A 153 -2.65 -19.51 12.77
N ASP A 154 -3.73 -18.98 13.35
CA ASP A 154 -4.62 -19.72 14.25
C ASP A 154 -5.34 -20.87 13.47
N GLU A 155 -5.75 -20.64 12.20
CA GLU A 155 -6.38 -21.66 11.35
C GLU A 155 -5.40 -22.76 10.95
N LEU A 156 -4.15 -22.40 10.58
CA LEU A 156 -3.11 -23.37 10.21
C LEU A 156 -2.63 -24.21 11.40
N ALA A 157 -2.55 -23.62 12.59
CA ALA A 157 -2.19 -24.33 13.81
C ALA A 157 -3.24 -25.37 14.24
N ALA A 158 -4.51 -25.17 13.86
CA ALA A 158 -5.61 -26.06 14.13
C ALA A 158 -5.82 -27.13 13.03
N ALA A 159 -5.08 -27.07 11.91
CA ALA A 159 -5.23 -28.02 10.82
C ALA A 159 -4.71 -29.40 11.22
N GLU A 160 -5.57 -30.44 11.13
CA GLU A 160 -5.24 -31.80 11.49
C GLU A 160 -4.51 -32.56 10.37
N ASP A 161 -4.70 -32.13 9.12
CA ASP A 161 -4.10 -32.75 7.94
C ASP A 161 -3.63 -31.73 6.90
N VAL A 162 -2.82 -32.20 5.94
CA VAL A 162 -2.25 -31.37 4.89
C VAL A 162 -3.31 -30.82 3.93
N ASP A 163 -4.45 -31.46 3.78
CA ASP A 163 -5.52 -31.00 2.89
C ASP A 163 -6.26 -29.82 3.51
N THR A 164 -6.53 -29.86 4.80
CA THR A 164 -7.08 -28.73 5.56
C THR A 164 -6.13 -27.53 5.53
N PHE A 165 -4.84 -27.78 5.79
CA PHE A 165 -3.80 -26.75 5.72
C PHE A 165 -3.72 -26.14 4.31
N PHE A 166 -3.69 -26.97 3.27
CA PHE A 166 -3.67 -26.55 1.87
C PHE A 166 -4.87 -25.65 1.52
N ASN A 167 -6.08 -26.07 1.91
CA ASN A 167 -7.30 -25.32 1.61
C ASN A 167 -7.32 -23.96 2.30
N ALA A 168 -6.84 -23.85 3.54
CA ALA A 168 -6.72 -22.59 4.26
C ALA A 168 -5.76 -21.61 3.55
N VAL A 169 -4.58 -22.09 3.15
CA VAL A 169 -3.59 -21.26 2.42
C VAL A 169 -4.12 -20.82 1.05
N VAL A 170 -4.71 -21.75 0.27
CA VAL A 170 -5.28 -21.43 -1.05
C VAL A 170 -6.42 -20.43 -0.95
N LYS A 171 -7.30 -20.60 0.05
CA LYS A 171 -8.37 -19.63 0.34
C LYS A 171 -7.80 -18.25 0.64
N PHE A 172 -6.75 -18.18 1.47
CA PHE A 172 -6.08 -16.93 1.78
C PHE A 172 -5.53 -16.25 0.51
N TYR A 173 -4.84 -17.00 -0.37
CA TYR A 173 -4.31 -16.46 -1.61
C TYR A 173 -5.40 -15.96 -2.55
N LYS A 174 -6.54 -16.64 -2.59
CA LYS A 174 -7.68 -16.21 -3.39
C LYS A 174 -8.34 -14.95 -2.83
N ASP A 175 -8.52 -14.86 -1.51
CA ASP A 175 -9.26 -13.79 -0.86
C ASP A 175 -8.40 -12.53 -0.69
N TYR A 176 -7.11 -12.69 -0.43
CA TYR A 176 -6.21 -11.58 -0.10
C TYR A 176 -5.02 -11.45 -1.05
N GLY A 177 -4.70 -12.49 -1.81
CA GLY A 177 -3.52 -12.59 -2.66
C GLY A 177 -2.25 -12.95 -1.91
N VAL A 178 -1.11 -12.90 -2.62
CA VAL A 178 0.21 -13.27 -2.11
C VAL A 178 1.19 -12.11 -2.18
N GLY A 179 2.22 -12.16 -1.37
CA GLY A 179 3.26 -11.14 -1.34
C GLY A 179 2.81 -9.82 -0.72
N MET A 180 3.61 -8.80 -0.94
CA MET A 180 3.36 -7.48 -0.33
C MET A 180 2.04 -6.85 -0.79
N PHE A 181 1.61 -7.11 -2.04
CA PHE A 181 0.36 -6.55 -2.58
C PHE A 181 -0.90 -7.16 -1.93
N GLY A 182 -0.82 -8.41 -1.46
CA GLY A 182 -1.90 -9.04 -0.70
C GLY A 182 -2.14 -8.39 0.65
N LEU A 183 -1.07 -8.00 1.29
CA LEU A 183 -1.08 -7.53 2.66
C LEU A 183 -1.29 -6.01 2.79
N ASN A 184 -0.87 -5.21 1.80
CA ASN A 184 -0.82 -3.75 1.92
C ASN A 184 -1.72 -3.04 0.90
N LYS A 185 -2.23 -1.85 1.29
CA LYS A 185 -3.13 -1.03 0.47
C LYS A 185 -2.38 -0.15 -0.53
N ALA A 186 -1.28 0.44 -0.07
CA ALA A 186 -0.53 1.42 -0.83
C ALA A 186 0.97 1.24 -0.69
N PHE A 187 1.66 1.69 -1.71
CA PHE A 187 3.12 1.59 -1.85
C PHE A 187 3.69 2.90 -2.35
N ARG A 188 4.93 3.17 -1.99
CA ARG A 188 5.77 4.16 -2.66
C ARG A 188 6.93 3.46 -3.33
N ILE A 189 7.49 4.13 -4.32
CA ILE A 189 8.69 3.63 -5.00
C ILE A 189 9.92 4.23 -4.32
N VAL A 190 10.91 3.37 -4.08
CA VAL A 190 12.24 3.76 -3.62
C VAL A 190 13.24 3.23 -4.64
N GLU A 191 14.27 4.01 -4.94
CA GLU A 191 15.35 3.56 -5.80
C GLU A 191 16.35 2.74 -4.99
N ASN A 192 16.55 1.49 -5.37
CA ASN A 192 17.52 0.59 -4.77
C ASN A 192 18.43 0.03 -5.88
N ASN A 193 19.73 0.35 -5.84
CA ASN A 193 20.71 -0.07 -6.85
C ASN A 193 20.28 0.20 -8.31
N GLY A 194 19.66 1.36 -8.56
CA GLY A 194 19.19 1.77 -9.88
C GLY A 194 17.91 1.07 -10.35
N LYS A 195 17.23 0.33 -9.48
CA LYS A 195 15.94 -0.34 -9.77
C LYS A 195 14.83 0.21 -8.85
N PRO A 196 13.58 0.24 -9.32
CA PRO A 196 12.45 0.60 -8.48
C PRO A 196 12.13 -0.55 -7.52
N ASP A 197 12.00 -0.23 -6.23
CA ASP A 197 11.57 -1.13 -5.18
C ASP A 197 10.26 -0.63 -4.56
N PHE A 198 9.35 -1.55 -4.18
CA PHE A 198 8.05 -1.22 -3.64
C PHE A 198 8.09 -1.25 -2.12
N VAL A 199 7.87 -0.11 -1.49
CA VAL A 199 7.85 0.02 -0.03
C VAL A 199 6.42 0.29 0.45
N PRO A 200 5.84 -0.56 1.32
CA PRO A 200 4.49 -0.35 1.83
C PRO A 200 4.35 0.97 2.60
N ILE A 201 3.19 1.61 2.45
CA ILE A 201 2.79 2.79 3.23
C ILE A 201 1.88 2.31 4.38
N ASN A 202 2.40 2.29 5.60
CA ASN A 202 1.70 1.73 6.75
C ASN A 202 0.69 2.69 7.40
N ASN A 203 0.95 4.00 7.36
CA ASN A 203 0.14 5.03 8.00
C ASN A 203 -0.69 5.81 6.97
N LEU A 204 -1.69 5.14 6.40
CA LEU A 204 -2.63 5.79 5.49
C LEU A 204 -3.70 6.56 6.27
N ASP A 205 -4.06 7.74 5.75
CA ASP A 205 -5.19 8.51 6.25
C ASP A 205 -6.48 7.66 6.13
N LYS A 206 -7.24 7.54 7.21
CA LYS A 206 -8.52 6.81 7.25
C LYS A 206 -9.69 7.64 6.68
N VAL A 207 -9.41 8.49 5.70
CA VAL A 207 -10.40 9.37 5.09
C VAL A 207 -11.39 8.58 4.23
N VAL A 208 -12.66 8.95 4.28
CA VAL A 208 -13.74 8.45 3.41
C VAL A 208 -14.32 9.60 2.58
N LEU A 209 -15.01 9.28 1.48
CA LEU A 209 -15.57 10.32 0.60
C LEU A 209 -16.61 11.21 1.32
N ASP A 210 -17.30 10.69 2.31
CA ASP A 210 -18.26 11.44 3.11
C ASP A 210 -17.60 12.49 4.02
N ASP A 211 -16.29 12.34 4.29
CA ASP A 211 -15.54 13.37 5.00
C ASP A 211 -15.33 14.66 4.20
N LEU A 212 -15.45 14.58 2.87
CA LEU A 212 -15.38 15.73 2.00
C LEU A 212 -16.78 16.33 1.81
N THR A 213 -17.01 17.47 2.43
CA THR A 213 -18.26 18.22 2.26
C THR A 213 -18.31 18.89 0.89
N GLY A 214 -19.42 18.73 0.17
CA GLY A 214 -19.59 19.23 -1.18
C GLY A 214 -18.94 18.32 -2.25
N TYR A 215 -18.80 18.86 -3.47
CA TYR A 215 -18.18 18.18 -4.61
C TYR A 215 -18.91 16.90 -5.06
N GLU A 216 -20.22 16.81 -4.91
CA GLU A 216 -21.00 15.58 -5.16
C GLU A 216 -20.87 15.09 -6.62
N ILE A 217 -20.85 16.02 -7.60
CA ILE A 217 -20.67 15.68 -9.02
C ILE A 217 -19.26 15.14 -9.25
N GLN A 218 -18.24 15.75 -8.63
CA GLN A 218 -16.86 15.34 -8.73
C GLN A 218 -16.62 13.97 -8.11
N LYS A 219 -17.14 13.77 -6.90
CA LYS A 219 -17.10 12.47 -6.20
C LYS A 219 -17.75 11.40 -7.04
N LYS A 220 -18.96 11.64 -7.54
CA LYS A 220 -19.69 10.68 -8.38
C LYS A 220 -18.88 10.28 -9.62
N LYS A 221 -18.32 11.24 -10.36
CA LYS A 221 -17.48 10.92 -11.55
C LYS A 221 -16.27 10.08 -11.19
N LEU A 222 -15.60 10.38 -10.06
CA LEU A 222 -14.45 9.65 -9.59
C LEU A 222 -14.83 8.21 -9.18
N VAL A 223 -15.93 8.07 -8.44
CA VAL A 223 -16.49 6.79 -8.00
C VAL A 223 -16.91 5.95 -9.20
N ASP A 224 -17.72 6.47 -10.13
CA ASP A 224 -18.21 5.75 -11.29
C ASP A 224 -17.05 5.17 -12.13
N ASN A 225 -15.97 5.95 -12.35
CA ASN A 225 -14.79 5.49 -13.10
C ASN A 225 -13.99 4.44 -12.31
N THR A 226 -13.85 4.60 -11.00
CA THR A 226 -13.08 3.66 -10.15
C THR A 226 -13.85 2.36 -9.96
N GLU A 227 -15.15 2.42 -9.76
CA GLU A 227 -16.02 1.24 -9.62
C GLU A 227 -16.01 0.40 -10.90
N ALA A 228 -16.15 1.03 -12.07
CA ALA A 228 -16.01 0.34 -13.35
C ALA A 228 -14.64 -0.38 -13.45
N PHE A 229 -13.57 0.29 -13.05
CA PHE A 229 -12.22 -0.28 -13.05
C PHE A 229 -12.08 -1.50 -12.14
N VAL A 230 -12.55 -1.38 -10.88
CA VAL A 230 -12.47 -2.47 -9.90
C VAL A 230 -13.31 -3.68 -10.34
N GLN A 231 -14.48 -3.42 -10.94
CA GLN A 231 -15.33 -4.48 -11.52
C GLN A 231 -14.80 -5.10 -12.82
N GLY A 232 -13.60 -4.71 -13.29
CA GLY A 232 -13.01 -5.23 -14.50
C GLY A 232 -13.60 -4.71 -15.81
N LYS A 233 -14.40 -3.65 -15.73
CA LYS A 233 -14.97 -2.94 -16.89
C LYS A 233 -13.95 -1.94 -17.44
N VAL A 234 -14.21 -1.45 -18.65
CA VAL A 234 -13.41 -0.39 -19.27
C VAL A 234 -13.49 0.89 -18.44
N ALA A 235 -12.33 1.43 -18.08
CA ALA A 235 -12.20 2.65 -17.31
C ALA A 235 -11.01 3.49 -17.82
N ASN A 236 -10.96 4.76 -17.43
CA ASN A 236 -9.99 5.72 -17.93
C ASN A 236 -8.99 6.17 -16.86
N ASN A 237 -7.83 6.63 -17.30
CA ASN A 237 -6.96 7.45 -16.48
C ASN A 237 -7.71 8.70 -16.02
N CYS A 238 -7.45 9.19 -14.82
CA CYS A 238 -8.20 10.28 -14.22
C CYS A 238 -7.28 11.43 -13.79
N LEU A 239 -7.64 12.65 -14.18
CA LEU A 239 -6.98 13.88 -13.77
C LEU A 239 -7.93 14.74 -12.93
N LEU A 240 -7.60 14.95 -11.65
CA LEU A 240 -8.28 15.89 -10.78
C LEU A 240 -7.49 17.21 -10.81
N TYR A 241 -8.09 18.27 -11.35
CA TYR A 241 -7.41 19.56 -11.45
C TYR A 241 -8.23 20.67 -10.80
N GLY A 242 -7.60 21.80 -10.52
CA GLY A 242 -8.26 22.98 -9.98
C GLY A 242 -7.56 23.55 -8.75
N ASP A 243 -8.25 24.36 -7.98
CA ASP A 243 -7.67 25.18 -6.91
C ASP A 243 -7.02 24.34 -5.79
N ALA A 244 -5.98 24.92 -5.16
CA ALA A 244 -5.30 24.26 -4.05
C ALA A 244 -6.23 24.14 -2.82
N GLY A 245 -6.09 23.06 -2.06
CA GLY A 245 -6.84 22.85 -0.82
C GLY A 245 -8.32 22.45 -1.00
N THR A 246 -8.75 22.06 -2.21
CA THR A 246 -10.14 21.67 -2.53
C THR A 246 -10.45 20.18 -2.31
N GLY A 247 -9.49 19.38 -1.81
CA GLY A 247 -9.73 17.96 -1.49
C GLY A 247 -9.40 16.97 -2.61
N LYS A 248 -8.72 17.38 -3.70
CA LYS A 248 -8.32 16.49 -4.81
C LYS A 248 -7.58 15.23 -4.33
N SER A 249 -6.46 15.41 -3.65
CA SER A 249 -5.62 14.31 -3.13
C SER A 249 -6.38 13.49 -2.06
N THR A 250 -7.21 14.16 -1.26
CA THR A 250 -8.06 13.52 -0.24
C THR A 250 -9.10 12.61 -0.89
N SER A 251 -9.71 13.02 -2.01
CA SER A 251 -10.66 12.19 -2.78
C SER A 251 -10.01 10.91 -3.30
N ILE A 252 -8.77 10.97 -3.80
CA ILE A 252 -8.05 9.78 -4.29
C ILE A 252 -7.70 8.84 -3.14
N LYS A 253 -7.27 9.37 -1.98
CA LYS A 253 -7.02 8.56 -0.78
C LYS A 253 -8.31 7.88 -0.27
N ALA A 254 -9.43 8.59 -0.31
CA ALA A 254 -10.73 8.04 0.09
C ALA A 254 -11.19 6.89 -0.83
N ILE A 255 -10.99 6.99 -2.13
CA ILE A 255 -11.25 5.93 -3.11
C ILE A 255 -10.44 4.67 -2.78
N LEU A 256 -9.17 4.80 -2.43
CA LEU A 256 -8.37 3.65 -2.02
C LEU A 256 -8.97 2.94 -0.80
N ASN A 257 -9.36 3.70 0.22
CA ASN A 257 -9.96 3.12 1.42
C ASN A 257 -11.29 2.42 1.13
N GLN A 258 -12.10 2.98 0.23
CA GLN A 258 -13.40 2.44 -0.16
C GLN A 258 -13.27 1.10 -0.93
N TYR A 259 -12.36 1.02 -1.91
CA TYR A 259 -12.27 -0.11 -2.83
C TYR A 259 -11.10 -1.07 -2.55
N TYR A 260 -10.38 -0.88 -1.44
CA TYR A 260 -9.31 -1.80 -1.07
C TYR A 260 -9.81 -3.26 -0.90
N GLY A 261 -10.99 -3.43 -0.27
CA GLY A 261 -11.62 -4.75 -0.10
C GLY A 261 -11.94 -5.44 -1.41
N ASP A 262 -12.20 -4.65 -2.46
CA ASP A 262 -12.51 -5.13 -3.82
C ASP A 262 -11.24 -5.30 -4.68
N GLY A 263 -10.07 -5.31 -4.08
CA GLY A 263 -8.80 -5.58 -4.76
C GLY A 263 -8.05 -4.35 -5.29
N LEU A 264 -8.48 -3.12 -4.96
CA LEU A 264 -7.77 -1.91 -5.36
C LEU A 264 -6.47 -1.76 -4.55
N ARG A 265 -5.39 -1.40 -5.25
CA ARG A 265 -4.07 -1.05 -4.70
C ARG A 265 -3.59 0.26 -5.28
N MET A 266 -2.78 1.01 -4.53
CA MET A 266 -2.25 2.29 -5.00
C MET A 266 -0.73 2.32 -4.92
N ILE A 267 -0.10 2.87 -5.94
CA ILE A 267 1.35 3.09 -5.99
C ILE A 267 1.58 4.58 -6.16
N GLU A 268 2.09 5.22 -5.10
CA GLU A 268 2.48 6.62 -5.14
C GLU A 268 3.82 6.76 -5.85
N ILE A 269 3.88 7.63 -6.86
CA ILE A 269 5.09 7.89 -7.63
C ILE A 269 5.32 9.40 -7.76
N TYR A 270 6.56 9.80 -7.56
CA TYR A 270 6.98 11.19 -7.71
C TYR A 270 7.58 11.45 -9.10
N LYS A 271 7.53 12.68 -9.56
CA LYS A 271 7.95 13.10 -10.91
C LYS A 271 9.34 12.57 -11.30
N HIS A 272 10.34 12.69 -10.44
CA HIS A 272 11.71 12.22 -10.70
C HIS A 272 11.81 10.68 -10.89
N GLN A 273 10.78 9.93 -10.53
CA GLN A 273 10.72 8.47 -10.66
C GLN A 273 10.01 8.00 -11.94
N PHE A 274 9.53 8.91 -12.80
CA PHE A 274 8.76 8.53 -14.01
C PHE A 274 9.58 7.68 -14.99
N LYS A 275 10.91 7.76 -14.96
CA LYS A 275 11.80 6.86 -15.68
C LYS A 275 11.55 5.38 -15.37
N TYR A 276 10.97 5.06 -14.21
CA TYR A 276 10.66 3.69 -13.76
C TYR A 276 9.23 3.21 -14.09
N LEU A 277 8.38 4.06 -14.66
CA LEU A 277 6.97 3.72 -14.92
C LEU A 277 6.80 2.40 -15.68
N SER A 278 7.56 2.18 -16.73
CA SER A 278 7.49 0.94 -17.52
C SER A 278 7.89 -0.29 -16.70
N ALA A 279 8.92 -0.17 -15.86
CA ALA A 279 9.36 -1.26 -14.98
C ALA A 279 8.32 -1.56 -13.89
N ILE A 280 7.73 -0.53 -13.29
CA ILE A 280 6.65 -0.66 -12.30
C ILE A 280 5.45 -1.38 -12.93
N ILE A 281 4.99 -0.93 -14.10
CA ILE A 281 3.85 -1.54 -14.79
C ILE A 281 4.15 -2.99 -15.16
N SER A 282 5.36 -3.28 -15.63
CA SER A 282 5.77 -4.65 -15.97
C SER A 282 5.70 -5.59 -14.76
N HIS A 283 5.99 -5.08 -13.56
CA HIS A 283 5.93 -5.86 -12.31
C HIS A 283 4.49 -6.17 -11.87
N ILE A 284 3.54 -5.22 -12.08
CA ILE A 284 2.18 -5.34 -11.58
C ILE A 284 1.15 -5.82 -12.60
N LYS A 285 1.46 -5.77 -13.92
CA LYS A 285 0.51 -6.08 -15.01
C LYS A 285 -0.09 -7.49 -14.95
N ASN A 286 0.64 -8.43 -14.35
CA ASN A 286 0.22 -9.82 -14.25
C ASN A 286 -0.41 -10.19 -12.90
N ARG A 287 -0.58 -9.23 -11.99
CA ARG A 287 -1.19 -9.46 -10.67
C ARG A 287 -2.71 -9.47 -10.74
N ASN A 288 -3.35 -10.12 -9.79
CA ASN A 288 -4.81 -10.21 -9.69
C ASN A 288 -5.46 -9.00 -9.01
N TYR A 289 -4.72 -7.89 -8.88
CA TYR A 289 -5.21 -6.64 -8.30
C TYR A 289 -5.45 -5.58 -9.36
N ARG A 290 -6.25 -4.58 -9.00
CA ARG A 290 -6.41 -3.34 -9.74
C ARG A 290 -5.49 -2.29 -9.14
N PHE A 291 -4.59 -1.73 -9.95
CA PHE A 291 -3.59 -0.77 -9.51
C PHE A 291 -3.89 0.63 -10.02
N ILE A 292 -3.91 1.60 -9.10
CA ILE A 292 -3.85 3.00 -9.45
C ILE A 292 -2.44 3.50 -9.18
N ILE A 293 -1.74 3.95 -10.23
CA ILE A 293 -0.50 4.71 -10.12
C ILE A 293 -0.90 6.15 -9.84
N TYR A 294 -0.58 6.63 -8.64
CA TYR A 294 -0.98 7.93 -8.16
C TYR A 294 0.15 8.95 -8.25
N MET A 295 -0.14 10.10 -8.84
CA MET A 295 0.77 11.22 -9.02
C MET A 295 0.16 12.47 -8.38
N ASP A 296 0.72 12.93 -7.25
CA ASP A 296 0.23 14.13 -6.58
C ASP A 296 0.91 15.39 -7.12
N ASP A 297 0.13 16.47 -7.23
CA ASP A 297 0.56 17.80 -7.69
C ASP A 297 1.35 17.81 -9.01
N LEU A 298 0.82 17.09 -10.01
CA LEU A 298 1.45 16.91 -11.30
C LEU A 298 1.51 18.24 -12.07
N SER A 299 2.71 18.71 -12.35
CA SER A 299 2.99 19.86 -13.20
C SER A 299 4.37 19.74 -13.83
N PHE A 300 4.54 20.24 -15.04
CA PHE A 300 5.82 20.23 -15.76
C PHE A 300 6.20 21.64 -16.18
N GLU A 301 7.48 21.94 -16.09
CA GLU A 301 8.07 23.07 -16.78
C GLU A 301 8.40 22.67 -18.22
N GLU A 302 8.58 23.64 -19.09
CA GLU A 302 8.72 23.41 -20.54
C GLU A 302 9.92 22.53 -20.93
N PHE A 303 11.01 22.62 -20.18
CA PHE A 303 12.27 21.90 -20.45
C PHE A 303 12.39 20.54 -19.74
N GLU A 304 11.40 20.14 -18.94
CA GLU A 304 11.45 18.88 -18.23
C GLU A 304 11.14 17.71 -19.17
N ILE A 305 11.95 16.67 -19.10
CA ILE A 305 11.81 15.48 -19.96
C ILE A 305 10.87 14.42 -19.36
N GLU A 306 10.53 14.54 -18.11
CA GLU A 306 9.71 13.58 -17.35
C GLU A 306 8.32 13.41 -17.96
N TYR A 307 7.74 14.45 -18.57
CA TYR A 307 6.46 14.33 -19.25
C TYR A 307 6.49 13.34 -20.42
N LYS A 308 7.65 13.15 -21.07
CA LYS A 308 7.80 12.20 -22.18
C LYS A 308 7.65 10.76 -21.71
N TYR A 309 8.17 10.43 -20.52
CA TYR A 309 7.97 9.09 -19.93
C TYR A 309 6.49 8.84 -19.64
N LEU A 310 5.81 9.83 -19.04
CA LEU A 310 4.39 9.73 -18.75
C LEU A 310 3.56 9.61 -20.06
N LYS A 311 3.87 10.43 -21.06
CA LYS A 311 3.23 10.38 -22.37
C LYS A 311 3.36 9.00 -23.00
N ALA A 312 4.57 8.45 -23.06
CA ALA A 312 4.84 7.14 -23.64
C ALA A 312 4.03 6.02 -22.94
N VAL A 313 3.86 6.10 -21.61
CA VAL A 313 3.10 5.11 -20.83
C VAL A 313 1.58 5.27 -21.05
N ILE A 314 1.06 6.51 -21.10
CA ILE A 314 -0.38 6.77 -21.28
C ILE A 314 -0.82 6.41 -22.72
N GLU A 315 0.01 6.71 -23.71
CA GLU A 315 -0.30 6.41 -25.14
C GLU A 315 -0.20 4.91 -25.45
N GLY A 316 0.62 4.20 -24.67
CA GLY A 316 1.03 2.85 -24.99
C GLY A 316 2.00 2.83 -26.16
N GLY A 317 2.99 1.94 -26.11
CA GLY A 317 3.87 1.66 -27.22
C GLY A 317 3.35 0.46 -28.02
N MET A 318 4.25 -0.43 -28.45
CA MET A 318 3.86 -1.73 -29.06
C MET A 318 3.19 -2.68 -28.05
N GLU A 319 3.42 -2.47 -26.74
CA GLU A 319 2.79 -3.25 -25.67
C GLU A 319 1.43 -2.64 -25.33
N THR A 320 0.39 -3.45 -25.32
CA THR A 320 -0.96 -2.99 -24.91
C THR A 320 -0.98 -2.56 -23.45
N LYS A 321 -1.67 -1.46 -23.15
CA LYS A 321 -1.87 -1.00 -21.78
C LYS A 321 -2.52 -2.13 -20.98
N PRO A 322 -1.98 -2.51 -19.81
CA PRO A 322 -2.60 -3.52 -18.96
C PRO A 322 -3.98 -3.08 -18.46
N ASP A 323 -4.96 -3.98 -18.53
CA ASP A 323 -6.34 -3.71 -18.09
C ASP A 323 -6.45 -3.51 -16.57
N ASN A 324 -5.43 -3.91 -15.82
CA ASN A 324 -5.40 -3.82 -14.36
C ASN A 324 -4.62 -2.59 -13.83
N VAL A 325 -4.25 -1.63 -14.71
CA VAL A 325 -3.48 -0.45 -14.29
C VAL A 325 -4.12 0.84 -14.83
N LEU A 326 -4.42 1.79 -13.94
CA LEU A 326 -4.80 3.16 -14.28
C LEU A 326 -3.84 4.17 -13.65
N ILE A 327 -3.79 5.35 -14.25
CA ILE A 327 -3.04 6.50 -13.72
C ILE A 327 -4.06 7.52 -13.22
N TYR A 328 -3.96 7.89 -11.94
CA TYR A 328 -4.70 8.99 -11.35
C TYR A 328 -3.71 10.09 -10.95
N ALA A 329 -3.99 11.31 -11.38
CA ALA A 329 -3.15 12.45 -11.06
C ALA A 329 -3.96 13.60 -10.46
N THR A 330 -3.33 14.37 -9.58
CA THR A 330 -3.86 15.67 -9.17
C THR A 330 -3.00 16.78 -9.77
N SER A 331 -3.59 17.95 -10.02
CA SER A 331 -2.87 19.14 -10.45
C SER A 331 -3.56 20.41 -9.96
N ASN A 332 -2.77 21.43 -9.67
CA ASN A 332 -3.31 22.77 -9.41
C ASN A 332 -3.56 23.57 -10.70
N ARG A 333 -3.31 22.94 -11.86
CA ARG A 333 -3.50 23.52 -13.19
C ARG A 333 -4.29 22.59 -14.09
N ARG A 334 -5.10 23.17 -14.98
CA ARG A 334 -5.80 22.40 -16.01
C ARG A 334 -4.83 21.87 -17.08
N HIS A 335 -3.87 22.70 -17.45
CA HIS A 335 -2.79 22.35 -18.39
C HIS A 335 -1.57 21.96 -17.59
N LEU A 336 -1.11 20.73 -17.76
CA LEU A 336 -0.05 20.13 -16.95
C LEU A 336 1.32 20.71 -17.23
N ILE A 337 1.54 21.28 -18.42
CA ILE A 337 2.80 21.94 -18.81
C ILE A 337 2.60 23.45 -18.78
N ARG A 338 3.54 24.16 -18.18
CA ARG A 338 3.49 25.61 -18.02
C ARG A 338 3.64 26.34 -19.36
N GLU A 339 2.75 27.27 -19.64
CA GLU A 339 2.88 28.22 -20.75
C GLU A 339 3.73 29.42 -20.29
N THR A 340 4.73 29.81 -21.05
CA THR A 340 5.53 31.02 -20.78
C THR A 340 4.94 32.23 -21.51
N TRP A 341 5.24 33.45 -21.00
CA TRP A 341 4.79 34.71 -21.64
C TRP A 341 5.38 34.91 -23.05
N SER A 342 6.53 34.29 -23.36
CA SER A 342 7.13 34.27 -24.70
C SER A 342 6.24 33.58 -25.74
N ASP A 343 5.38 32.65 -25.32
CA ASP A 343 4.44 31.97 -26.20
C ASP A 343 3.34 32.90 -26.76
N ARG A 344 3.21 34.10 -26.23
CA ARG A 344 2.15 35.06 -26.61
C ARG A 344 2.62 36.27 -27.45
N SER A 345 3.94 36.47 -27.61
CA SER A 345 4.42 37.79 -28.05
C SER A 345 5.10 37.94 -29.43
N ASP A 346 5.43 36.84 -30.16
CA ASP A 346 6.12 36.99 -31.45
C ASP A 346 5.41 36.27 -32.62
N LYS A 347 5.21 37.05 -33.70
CA LYS A 347 4.40 36.66 -34.86
C LYS A 347 5.14 35.81 -35.93
N ASP A 348 6.44 35.59 -35.80
CA ASP A 348 7.27 35.07 -36.90
C ASP A 348 7.71 33.59 -36.80
N GLU A 349 7.33 32.84 -35.74
CA GLU A 349 7.65 31.43 -35.58
C GLU A 349 6.40 30.53 -35.44
N GLU A 350 5.33 30.81 -36.13
CA GLU A 350 4.00 30.18 -35.94
C GLU A 350 3.95 28.64 -36.13
N LEU A 351 4.82 28.08 -36.94
CA LEU A 351 4.76 26.63 -37.26
C LEU A 351 5.33 25.74 -36.14
N HIS A 352 6.48 26.10 -35.56
CA HIS A 352 7.08 25.32 -34.49
C HIS A 352 6.37 25.49 -33.15
N ARG A 353 5.67 26.61 -32.94
CA ARG A 353 4.87 26.92 -31.75
C ARG A 353 3.56 26.16 -31.70
N SER A 354 2.88 26.02 -32.85
CA SER A 354 1.61 25.26 -32.88
C SER A 354 1.82 23.82 -32.44
N ASP A 355 2.94 23.21 -32.80
CA ASP A 355 3.28 21.83 -32.44
C ASP A 355 3.59 21.68 -30.94
N THR A 356 4.33 22.61 -30.35
CA THR A 356 4.67 22.60 -28.93
C THR A 356 3.44 22.87 -28.04
N VAL A 357 2.59 23.82 -28.41
CA VAL A 357 1.33 24.10 -27.68
C VAL A 357 0.37 22.94 -27.82
N GLN A 358 0.25 22.34 -29.01
CA GLN A 358 -0.57 21.17 -29.25
C GLN A 358 -0.07 19.96 -28.48
N GLU A 359 1.24 19.79 -28.33
CA GLU A 359 1.85 18.75 -27.52
C GLU A 359 1.59 18.96 -26.02
N LYS A 360 1.66 20.20 -25.53
CA LYS A 360 1.36 20.59 -24.13
C LYS A 360 -0.11 20.34 -23.79
N LEU A 361 -1.04 20.69 -24.67
CA LEU A 361 -2.49 20.43 -24.49
C LEU A 361 -2.81 18.92 -24.57
N SER A 362 -2.05 18.17 -25.33
CA SER A 362 -2.32 16.76 -25.63
C SER A 362 -2.16 15.86 -24.40
N LEU A 363 -1.28 16.18 -23.44
CA LEU A 363 -1.05 15.33 -22.24
C LEU A 363 -2.28 15.28 -21.32
N ALA A 364 -2.91 16.45 -21.06
CA ALA A 364 -4.13 16.49 -20.24
C ALA A 364 -5.33 15.82 -20.94
N ALA A 365 -5.43 15.93 -22.26
CA ALA A 365 -6.47 15.30 -23.06
C ALA A 365 -6.39 13.75 -23.06
N ARG A 366 -5.22 13.20 -22.75
CA ARG A 366 -5.00 11.74 -22.65
C ARG A 366 -5.53 11.12 -21.35
N PHE A 367 -5.85 11.94 -20.36
CA PHE A 367 -6.66 11.50 -19.23
C PHE A 367 -8.11 11.47 -19.69
N GLY A 368 -8.68 10.29 -19.93
CA GLY A 368 -10.05 10.16 -20.44
C GLY A 368 -11.12 10.74 -19.49
N VAL A 369 -10.83 10.84 -18.19
CA VAL A 369 -11.66 11.50 -17.21
C VAL A 369 -10.92 12.69 -16.59
N SER A 370 -11.48 13.89 -16.75
CA SER A 370 -10.94 15.11 -16.14
C SER A 370 -12.01 15.73 -15.22
N ILE A 371 -11.64 15.97 -13.96
CA ILE A 371 -12.55 16.43 -12.90
C ILE A 371 -12.02 17.76 -12.33
N ASN A 372 -12.83 18.81 -12.45
CA ASN A 372 -12.48 20.14 -11.93
C ASN A 372 -12.95 20.32 -10.49
N TYR A 373 -12.02 20.72 -9.63
CA TYR A 373 -12.26 21.09 -8.22
C TYR A 373 -12.03 22.58 -8.05
N SER A 374 -13.09 23.40 -8.23
CA SER A 374 -13.04 24.82 -7.98
C SER A 374 -13.08 25.16 -6.49
N LYS A 375 -12.62 26.36 -6.14
CA LYS A 375 -12.76 26.87 -4.76
C LYS A 375 -14.23 26.80 -4.33
N PRO A 376 -14.51 26.42 -3.07
CA PRO A 376 -15.86 26.48 -2.55
C PRO A 376 -16.35 27.93 -2.47
N THR A 377 -17.64 28.12 -2.59
CA THR A 377 -18.30 29.37 -2.25
C THR A 377 -18.21 29.62 -0.74
N GLN A 378 -18.49 30.84 -0.28
CA GLN A 378 -18.49 31.14 1.15
C GLN A 378 -19.50 30.27 1.92
N GLN A 379 -20.66 30.02 1.33
CA GLN A 379 -21.67 29.16 1.93
C GLN A 379 -21.19 27.71 2.08
N GLU A 380 -20.59 27.16 1.04
CA GLU A 380 -19.98 25.80 1.08
C GLU A 380 -18.81 25.74 2.06
N TYR A 381 -18.01 26.80 2.17
CA TYR A 381 -16.94 26.89 3.15
C TYR A 381 -17.48 26.80 4.59
N PHE A 382 -18.56 27.51 4.89
CA PHE A 382 -19.20 27.43 6.21
C PHE A 382 -19.76 26.02 6.48
N GLN A 383 -20.33 25.36 5.46
CA GLN A 383 -20.76 23.98 5.57
C GLN A 383 -19.57 23.03 5.86
N ILE A 384 -18.41 23.24 5.21
CA ILE A 384 -17.20 22.47 5.48
C ILE A 384 -16.76 22.68 6.93
N VAL A 385 -16.70 23.92 7.40
CA VAL A 385 -16.29 24.26 8.77
C VAL A 385 -17.23 23.64 9.80
N THR A 386 -18.54 23.76 9.64
CA THR A 386 -19.53 23.20 10.58
C THR A 386 -19.51 21.68 10.61
N ASN A 387 -19.32 21.03 9.45
CA ASN A 387 -19.21 19.58 9.39
C ASN A 387 -17.91 19.06 10.00
N LEU A 388 -16.79 19.76 9.81
CA LEU A 388 -15.53 19.41 10.46
C LEU A 388 -15.61 19.57 11.97
N ALA A 389 -16.25 20.65 12.47
CA ALA A 389 -16.41 20.90 13.92
C ALA A 389 -17.16 19.77 14.64
N LYS A 390 -18.12 19.10 13.98
CA LYS A 390 -18.85 17.95 14.56
C LYS A 390 -17.95 16.79 14.97
N LYS A 391 -16.74 16.68 14.42
CA LYS A 391 -15.75 15.66 14.77
C LYS A 391 -14.97 15.97 16.05
N TYR A 392 -15.14 17.19 16.58
CA TYR A 392 -14.40 17.70 17.74
C TYR A 392 -15.38 18.15 18.83
N PRO A 393 -15.84 17.23 19.73
CA PRO A 393 -16.83 17.53 20.76
C PRO A 393 -16.40 18.63 21.74
N GLU A 394 -15.11 18.93 21.81
CA GLU A 394 -14.50 19.99 22.62
C GLU A 394 -14.81 21.40 22.10
N ILE A 395 -15.21 21.55 20.84
CA ILE A 395 -15.58 22.85 20.24
C ILE A 395 -17.01 23.19 20.68
N LYS A 396 -17.16 24.15 21.59
CA LYS A 396 -18.44 24.57 22.17
C LYS A 396 -19.05 25.82 21.51
N LEU A 397 -18.47 26.31 20.41
CA LEU A 397 -18.97 27.47 19.68
C LEU A 397 -20.28 27.13 18.95
N SER A 398 -21.24 28.07 18.94
CA SER A 398 -22.42 27.95 18.09
C SER A 398 -22.03 28.06 16.60
N ASP A 399 -22.84 27.53 15.69
CA ASP A 399 -22.58 27.58 14.26
C ASP A 399 -22.37 29.02 13.75
N LYS A 400 -23.07 30.02 14.34
CA LYS A 400 -22.92 31.43 13.99
C LYS A 400 -21.55 32.00 14.39
N GLU A 401 -21.12 31.69 15.61
CA GLU A 401 -19.82 32.11 16.13
C GLU A 401 -18.71 31.43 15.36
N LEU A 402 -18.85 30.13 15.10
CA LEU A 402 -17.89 29.33 14.33
C LEU A 402 -17.70 29.88 12.92
N CYS A 403 -18.79 30.19 12.20
CA CYS A 403 -18.73 30.79 10.87
C CYS A 403 -18.10 32.21 10.89
N ALA A 404 -18.41 33.03 11.90
CA ALA A 404 -17.85 34.36 12.05
C ALA A 404 -16.33 34.30 12.28
N GLU A 405 -15.87 33.43 13.14
CA GLU A 405 -14.42 33.23 13.40
C GLU A 405 -13.70 32.59 12.21
N ALA A 406 -14.35 31.61 11.53
CA ALA A 406 -13.81 31.02 10.31
C ALA A 406 -13.62 32.04 9.18
N ASN A 407 -14.54 33.00 9.06
CA ASN A 407 -14.43 34.10 8.08
C ASN A 407 -13.27 35.03 8.39
N LYS A 408 -13.02 35.36 9.67
CA LYS A 408 -11.83 36.13 10.06
C LYS A 408 -10.54 35.36 9.78
N TRP A 409 -10.56 34.04 10.05
CA TRP A 409 -9.41 33.18 9.83
C TRP A 409 -9.00 33.11 8.35
N GLU A 410 -9.96 32.90 7.44
CA GLU A 410 -9.69 32.74 6.02
C GLU A 410 -9.06 33.99 5.39
N LEU A 411 -9.46 35.19 5.82
CA LEU A 411 -8.90 36.46 5.35
C LEU A 411 -7.40 36.59 5.59
N SER A 412 -6.89 35.96 6.68
CA SER A 412 -5.48 36.00 7.05
C SER A 412 -4.68 34.75 6.65
N HIS A 413 -5.35 33.68 6.17
CA HIS A 413 -4.75 32.36 5.93
C HIS A 413 -4.93 31.84 4.50
N GLY A 414 -4.93 32.70 3.51
CA GLY A 414 -4.89 32.31 2.09
C GLY A 414 -6.23 32.04 1.43
N GLY A 415 -7.32 32.48 2.08
CA GLY A 415 -8.65 32.46 1.49
C GLY A 415 -9.43 31.14 1.70
N ILE A 416 -10.60 31.09 1.10
CA ILE A 416 -11.57 29.99 1.23
C ILE A 416 -11.04 28.69 0.61
N SER A 417 -10.89 27.63 1.43
CA SER A 417 -10.57 26.27 0.98
C SER A 417 -10.85 25.23 2.07
N GLY A 418 -10.94 23.95 1.72
CA GLY A 418 -11.05 22.86 2.70
C GLY A 418 -9.81 22.76 3.62
N ARG A 419 -8.63 23.09 3.10
CA ARG A 419 -7.38 23.14 3.90
C ARG A 419 -7.46 24.25 4.94
N THR A 420 -7.92 25.45 4.58
CA THR A 420 -8.07 26.57 5.51
C THR A 420 -9.11 26.27 6.58
N ALA A 421 -10.21 25.60 6.20
CA ALA A 421 -11.23 25.14 7.17
C ALA A 421 -10.65 24.13 8.18
N GLN A 422 -9.89 23.14 7.72
CA GLN A 422 -9.28 22.14 8.61
C GLN A 422 -8.25 22.78 9.56
N GLN A 423 -7.43 23.72 9.05
CA GLN A 423 -6.46 24.46 9.87
C GLN A 423 -7.15 25.30 10.94
N PHE A 424 -8.26 25.96 10.60
CA PHE A 424 -9.09 26.69 11.54
C PHE A 424 -9.64 25.78 12.63
N ILE A 425 -10.24 24.66 12.28
CA ILE A 425 -10.81 23.71 13.24
C ILE A 425 -9.73 23.14 14.16
N ASN A 426 -8.56 22.76 13.63
CA ASN A 426 -7.43 22.30 14.44
C ASN A 426 -6.96 23.37 15.44
N TYR A 427 -6.95 24.63 15.03
CA TYR A 427 -6.58 25.76 15.90
C TYR A 427 -7.58 25.97 17.03
N ILE A 428 -8.89 25.93 16.74
CA ILE A 428 -9.92 26.08 17.76
C ILE A 428 -9.94 24.88 18.72
N ALA A 429 -9.87 23.65 18.19
CA ALA A 429 -9.82 22.45 19.03
C ALA A 429 -8.61 22.47 19.99
N GLY A 430 -7.43 22.84 19.53
CA GLY A 430 -6.25 22.95 20.37
C GLY A 430 -6.29 24.10 21.40
N LYS A 431 -7.20 25.06 21.24
CA LYS A 431 -7.44 26.11 22.26
C LYS A 431 -8.45 25.68 23.33
N SER A 432 -9.33 24.75 23.00
CA SER A 432 -10.43 24.32 23.91
C SER A 432 -9.94 23.42 25.07
N GLU A 433 -8.69 22.92 25.02
CA GLU A 433 -8.07 22.11 26.08
C GLU A 433 -7.46 22.92 27.25
N LYS A 434 -7.67 24.23 27.30
CA LYS A 434 -7.31 25.11 28.45
C LYS A 434 -8.55 25.70 29.09
#